data_64f4c8cda9db5b9848ab7b214d03a960
#
_entry.id   64f4c8cda9db5b9848ab7b214d03a960
#
_cell.length_a   1.000
_cell.length_b   1.000
_cell.length_c   1.000
_cell.angle_alpha   90.00
_cell.angle_beta   90.00
_cell.angle_gamma   90.00
#
_symmetry.space_group_name_H-M   'P 1'
#
loop_
_entity.id
_entity.type
_entity.pdbx_description
1 polymer ?
#
loop_
_entity_poly.entity_id
_entity_poly.type
_entity_poly.pdbx_seq_one_letter_code
_entity_poly.pdbx_strand_id
1 'polypeptide(L)'
;MDSPRPSTVGTGFDTDGEESRFVWIDLEMTGLNPDVDRILEIGVVVTGPDLRPLGEMTQVIHQPEHTMEKMSKVVQHMHTKNRLIEEVLSSTTTLREAERAALALVVQHCLPGEAFLCGNGVHHDWRFLARHMPRLEQYLHYRQVDVSTIKVLVQAWSPDVIYEKITSIHRALPDVHASIAELRFYCEKVFRADLRKLERATQR
;
A
#
# COMPACT_ATOMS: atom_id res chain seq x y z
N MET A 1 -19.00 -10.62 -19.61
CA MET A 1 -18.69 -9.75 -20.77
C MET A 1 -17.58 -8.81 -20.30
N ASP A 2 -16.36 -9.17 -20.64
CA ASP A 2 -15.17 -8.38 -20.31
C ASP A 2 -15.13 -7.14 -21.20
N SER A 3 -15.23 -5.96 -20.59
CA SER A 3 -14.93 -4.72 -21.30
C SER A 3 -13.43 -4.61 -21.46
N PRO A 4 -12.87 -4.39 -22.66
CA PRO A 4 -11.45 -4.26 -22.87
C PRO A 4 -10.94 -2.98 -22.18
N ARG A 5 -9.83 -3.10 -21.44
CA ARG A 5 -9.08 -1.95 -20.93
C ARG A 5 -8.70 -1.05 -22.10
N PRO A 6 -8.82 0.28 -21.99
CA PRO A 6 -8.31 1.16 -23.01
C PRO A 6 -6.79 0.98 -23.10
N SER A 7 -6.33 0.55 -24.28
CA SER A 7 -4.91 0.38 -24.59
C SER A 7 -4.28 1.74 -24.88
N THR A 8 -3.88 2.47 -23.85
CA THR A 8 -2.87 3.53 -24.00
C THR A 8 -1.55 2.96 -23.48
N VAL A 9 -0.85 2.24 -24.36
CA VAL A 9 0.55 1.93 -24.19
C VAL A 9 1.34 3.19 -24.47
N GLY A 10 1.46 4.05 -23.49
CA GLY A 10 2.47 5.09 -23.44
C GLY A 10 3.82 4.40 -23.19
N THR A 11 4.61 4.23 -24.26
CA THR A 11 5.99 3.75 -24.16
C THR A 11 6.89 4.95 -23.87
N GLY A 12 7.02 5.30 -22.61
CA GLY A 12 7.95 6.32 -22.15
C GLY A 12 7.55 6.77 -20.74
N PHE A 13 8.52 6.95 -19.87
CA PHE A 13 8.36 7.88 -18.77
C PHE A 13 8.33 9.27 -19.43
N ASP A 14 7.16 9.79 -19.74
CA ASP A 14 7.01 11.18 -20.12
C ASP A 14 7.34 12.03 -18.90
N THR A 15 8.56 12.54 -18.89
CA THR A 15 9.08 13.44 -17.86
C THR A 15 8.66 14.89 -18.14
N ASP A 16 7.55 15.09 -18.80
CA ASP A 16 7.00 16.43 -19.03
C ASP A 16 6.26 16.93 -17.78
N GLY A 17 7.04 17.17 -16.71
CA GLY A 17 6.64 18.05 -15.61
C GLY A 17 5.65 17.53 -14.58
N GLU A 18 5.05 16.37 -14.75
CA GLU A 18 4.17 15.78 -13.74
C GLU A 18 4.96 14.83 -12.83
N GLU A 19 5.01 15.18 -11.57
CA GLU A 19 5.78 14.42 -10.57
C GLU A 19 5.10 13.08 -10.31
N SER A 20 5.88 11.98 -10.47
CA SER A 20 5.44 10.64 -10.08
C SER A 20 4.84 10.65 -8.67
N ARG A 21 3.71 9.95 -8.50
CA ARG A 21 3.09 9.76 -7.18
C ARG A 21 3.18 8.31 -6.78
N PHE A 22 3.40 8.09 -5.50
CA PHE A 22 3.42 6.78 -4.87
C PHE A 22 2.23 6.64 -3.93
N VAL A 23 1.39 5.66 -4.15
CA VAL A 23 0.25 5.32 -3.29
C VAL A 23 0.62 4.07 -2.51
N TRP A 24 0.99 4.27 -1.28
CA TRP A 24 1.36 3.23 -0.34
C TRP A 24 0.10 2.63 0.27
N ILE A 25 -0.07 1.34 0.15
CA ILE A 25 -1.21 0.63 0.73
C ILE A 25 -0.69 -0.60 1.45
N ASP A 26 -1.27 -0.82 2.63
CA ASP A 26 -1.15 -2.04 3.40
C ASP A 26 -2.53 -2.47 3.86
N LEU A 27 -2.82 -3.74 3.79
CA LEU A 27 -4.10 -4.33 4.18
C LEU A 27 -3.89 -5.34 5.31
N GLU A 28 -4.71 -5.25 6.34
CA GLU A 28 -4.88 -6.34 7.29
C GLU A 28 -6.05 -7.21 6.85
N MET A 29 -5.86 -8.52 6.85
CA MET A 29 -6.79 -9.47 6.26
C MET A 29 -6.99 -10.70 7.14
N THR A 30 -8.08 -11.45 6.91
CA THR A 30 -8.33 -12.72 7.64
C THR A 30 -7.42 -13.87 7.19
N GLY A 31 -6.72 -13.70 6.07
CA GLY A 31 -5.80 -14.65 5.46
C GLY A 31 -5.33 -14.12 4.11
N LEU A 32 -4.71 -14.96 3.27
CA LEU A 32 -4.04 -14.54 2.03
C LEU A 32 -4.76 -14.96 0.73
N ASN A 33 -5.94 -15.54 0.83
CA ASN A 33 -6.73 -15.94 -0.34
C ASN A 33 -7.89 -14.97 -0.57
N PRO A 34 -7.82 -14.08 -1.57
CA PRO A 34 -8.85 -13.06 -1.79
C PRO A 34 -10.23 -13.59 -2.16
N ASP A 35 -10.36 -14.88 -2.55
CA ASP A 35 -11.67 -15.45 -2.87
C ASP A 35 -12.47 -15.82 -1.61
N VAL A 36 -11.79 -16.12 -0.50
CA VAL A 36 -12.44 -16.56 0.75
C VAL A 36 -12.17 -15.61 1.91
N ASP A 37 -11.03 -14.93 1.92
CA ASP A 37 -10.62 -14.02 2.99
C ASP A 37 -11.20 -12.62 2.81
N ARG A 38 -11.15 -11.83 3.88
CA ARG A 38 -11.74 -10.50 3.95
C ARG A 38 -10.73 -9.47 4.42
N ILE A 39 -10.89 -8.24 3.93
CA ILE A 39 -10.13 -7.08 4.41
C ILE A 39 -10.72 -6.64 5.74
N LEU A 40 -9.84 -6.39 6.71
CA LEU A 40 -10.16 -5.93 8.06
C LEU A 40 -9.80 -4.47 8.28
N GLU A 41 -8.66 -4.06 7.73
CA GLU A 41 -8.17 -2.69 7.82
C GLU A 41 -7.46 -2.32 6.51
N ILE A 42 -7.54 -1.07 6.12
CA ILE A 42 -6.77 -0.48 5.03
C ILE A 42 -6.04 0.76 5.55
N GLY A 43 -4.72 0.82 5.32
CA GLY A 43 -3.90 2.01 5.48
C GLY A 43 -3.47 2.54 4.13
N VAL A 44 -3.56 3.84 3.91
CA VAL A 44 -3.16 4.50 2.68
C VAL A 44 -2.34 5.73 3.00
N VAL A 45 -1.19 5.88 2.34
CA VAL A 45 -0.39 7.11 2.35
C VAL A 45 -0.07 7.47 0.91
N VAL A 46 -0.26 8.72 0.53
CA VAL A 46 0.20 9.25 -0.77
C VAL A 46 1.46 10.04 -0.55
N THR A 47 2.51 9.78 -1.36
CA THR A 47 3.76 10.54 -1.31
C THR A 47 4.17 11.04 -2.69
N GLY A 48 4.99 12.08 -2.72
CA GLY A 48 5.79 12.44 -3.88
C GLY A 48 7.03 11.52 -4.03
N PRO A 49 7.90 11.81 -5.01
CA PRO A 49 9.14 11.07 -5.22
C PRO A 49 10.18 11.25 -4.11
N ASP A 50 10.02 12.26 -3.26
CA ASP A 50 10.81 12.51 -2.06
C ASP A 50 10.38 11.65 -0.85
N LEU A 51 9.34 10.83 -1.02
CA LEU A 51 8.75 9.96 -0.01
C LEU A 51 8.13 10.70 1.19
N ARG A 52 7.79 11.99 1.03
CA ARG A 52 7.06 12.74 2.07
C ARG A 52 5.57 12.53 1.91
N PRO A 53 4.84 12.28 3.02
CA PRO A 53 3.39 12.19 2.98
C PRO A 53 2.75 13.49 2.49
N LEU A 54 1.84 13.36 1.53
CA LEU A 54 0.96 14.41 1.03
C LEU A 54 -0.43 14.29 1.66
N GLY A 55 -0.82 13.06 2.00
CA GLY A 55 -2.05 12.73 2.69
C GLY A 55 -2.03 11.29 3.15
N GLU A 56 -2.80 10.99 4.20
CA GLU A 56 -2.89 9.64 4.75
C GLU A 56 -4.27 9.36 5.33
N MET A 57 -4.62 8.09 5.40
CA MET A 57 -5.83 7.62 6.07
C MET A 57 -5.68 6.17 6.54
N THR A 58 -6.49 5.79 7.50
CA THR A 58 -6.75 4.40 7.86
C THR A 58 -8.24 4.18 8.09
N GLN A 59 -8.72 2.97 7.78
CA GLN A 59 -10.11 2.57 8.01
C GLN A 59 -10.17 1.13 8.46
N VAL A 60 -10.78 0.88 9.61
CA VAL A 60 -11.15 -0.46 10.08
C VAL A 60 -12.53 -0.80 9.53
N ILE A 61 -12.61 -1.94 8.83
CA ILE A 61 -13.78 -2.37 8.07
C ILE A 61 -14.57 -3.39 8.89
N HIS A 62 -15.86 -3.15 9.06
CA HIS A 62 -16.74 -4.09 9.74
C HIS A 62 -16.77 -5.46 9.06
N GLN A 63 -16.61 -6.51 9.86
CA GLN A 63 -16.84 -7.89 9.45
C GLN A 63 -17.67 -8.61 10.54
N PRO A 64 -18.58 -9.50 10.15
CA PRO A 64 -19.36 -10.26 11.13
C PRO A 64 -18.49 -11.29 11.85
N GLU A 65 -18.87 -11.64 13.08
CA GLU A 65 -18.09 -12.51 14.00
C GLU A 65 -17.70 -13.85 13.33
N HIS A 66 -18.60 -14.48 12.59
CA HIS A 66 -18.29 -15.74 11.90
C HIS A 66 -17.16 -15.65 10.87
N THR A 67 -16.77 -14.44 10.43
CA THR A 67 -15.61 -14.20 9.57
C THR A 67 -14.32 -14.38 10.36
N MET A 68 -14.31 -13.96 11.65
CA MET A 68 -13.14 -14.11 12.52
C MET A 68 -12.87 -15.59 12.86
N GLU A 69 -13.90 -16.42 12.96
CA GLU A 69 -13.77 -17.85 13.26
C GLU A 69 -13.03 -18.63 12.15
N LYS A 70 -13.01 -18.11 10.92
CA LYS A 70 -12.35 -18.74 9.77
C LYS A 70 -10.84 -18.45 9.69
N MET A 71 -10.34 -17.53 10.49
CA MET A 71 -8.91 -17.22 10.52
C MET A 71 -8.08 -18.40 11.02
N SER A 72 -6.85 -18.52 10.50
CA SER A 72 -5.87 -19.40 11.11
C SER A 72 -5.57 -18.95 12.55
N LYS A 73 -5.17 -19.87 13.43
CA LYS A 73 -4.82 -19.54 14.82
C LYS A 73 -3.72 -18.47 14.92
N VAL A 74 -2.80 -18.45 13.96
CA VAL A 74 -1.71 -17.46 13.92
C VAL A 74 -2.26 -16.06 13.63
N VAL A 75 -3.08 -15.92 12.59
CA VAL A 75 -3.70 -14.65 12.21
C VAL A 75 -4.64 -14.16 13.32
N GLN A 76 -5.46 -15.05 13.88
CA GLN A 76 -6.36 -14.71 14.99
C GLN A 76 -5.59 -14.21 16.21
N HIS A 77 -4.49 -14.90 16.60
CA HIS A 77 -3.65 -14.46 17.72
C HIS A 77 -3.04 -13.08 17.47
N MET A 78 -2.53 -12.85 16.25
CA MET A 78 -1.93 -11.58 15.84
C MET A 78 -2.94 -10.42 15.95
N HIS A 79 -4.14 -10.57 15.37
CA HIS A 79 -5.17 -9.54 15.38
C HIS A 79 -5.89 -9.39 16.74
N THR A 80 -5.85 -10.41 17.60
CA THR A 80 -6.28 -10.26 18.99
C THR A 80 -5.28 -9.42 19.79
N LYS A 81 -3.98 -9.71 19.63
CA LYS A 81 -2.90 -9.00 20.35
C LYS A 81 -2.87 -7.50 20.05
N ASN A 82 -3.11 -7.10 18.81
CA ASN A 82 -3.14 -5.70 18.38
C ASN A 82 -4.54 -5.07 18.49
N ARG A 83 -5.53 -5.78 19.01
CA ARG A 83 -6.93 -5.38 19.23
C ARG A 83 -7.73 -5.12 17.95
N LEU A 84 -7.22 -5.49 16.79
CA LEU A 84 -7.92 -5.26 15.52
C LEU A 84 -9.27 -6.00 15.46
N ILE A 85 -9.36 -7.21 16.01
CA ILE A 85 -10.63 -7.97 16.03
C ILE A 85 -11.72 -7.19 16.78
N GLU A 86 -11.43 -6.60 17.93
CA GLU A 86 -12.39 -5.80 18.70
C GLU A 86 -12.86 -4.59 17.89
N GLU A 87 -11.92 -3.91 17.23
CA GLU A 87 -12.22 -2.75 16.40
C GLU A 87 -13.06 -3.12 15.16
N VAL A 88 -12.76 -4.23 14.51
CA VAL A 88 -13.52 -4.76 13.35
C VAL A 88 -14.97 -5.06 13.74
N LEU A 89 -15.18 -5.74 14.88
CA LEU A 89 -16.52 -6.09 15.35
C LEU A 89 -17.33 -4.85 15.76
N SER A 90 -16.69 -3.82 16.29
CA SER A 90 -17.33 -2.57 16.70
C SER A 90 -17.45 -1.55 15.59
N SER A 91 -16.70 -1.70 14.50
CA SER A 91 -16.76 -0.80 13.34
C SER A 91 -18.14 -0.83 12.68
N THR A 92 -18.53 0.30 12.09
CA THR A 92 -19.71 0.42 11.22
C THR A 92 -19.33 0.69 9.78
N THR A 93 -18.04 0.84 9.48
CA THR A 93 -17.54 1.15 8.15
C THR A 93 -17.66 -0.08 7.24
N THR A 94 -18.37 0.06 6.14
CA THR A 94 -18.45 -0.98 5.12
C THR A 94 -17.22 -0.96 4.22
N LEU A 95 -16.93 -2.09 3.58
CA LEU A 95 -15.87 -2.21 2.58
C LEU A 95 -15.98 -1.13 1.48
N ARG A 96 -17.19 -0.86 1.03
CA ARG A 96 -17.48 0.15 -0.02
C ARG A 96 -17.19 1.58 0.45
N GLU A 97 -17.43 1.89 1.71
CA GLU A 97 -17.11 3.19 2.30
C GLU A 97 -15.61 3.36 2.44
N ALA A 98 -14.89 2.32 2.88
CA ALA A 98 -13.44 2.32 2.96
C ALA A 98 -12.78 2.49 1.57
N GLU A 99 -13.26 1.77 0.55
CA GLU A 99 -12.79 1.95 -0.84
C GLU A 99 -13.01 3.38 -1.31
N ARG A 100 -14.20 3.93 -1.07
CA ARG A 100 -14.54 5.31 -1.48
C ARG A 100 -13.65 6.33 -0.77
N ALA A 101 -13.38 6.16 0.52
CA ALA A 101 -12.52 7.06 1.28
C ALA A 101 -11.06 6.99 0.78
N ALA A 102 -10.53 5.77 0.55
CA ALA A 102 -9.21 5.57 0.00
C ALA A 102 -9.08 6.19 -1.40
N LEU A 103 -10.04 5.94 -2.28
CA LEU A 103 -10.06 6.52 -3.62
C LEU A 103 -10.16 8.05 -3.58
N ALA A 104 -10.98 8.62 -2.67
CA ALA A 104 -11.10 10.07 -2.52
C ALA A 104 -9.77 10.72 -2.11
N LEU A 105 -8.99 10.09 -1.23
CA LEU A 105 -7.64 10.55 -0.89
C LEU A 105 -6.71 10.50 -2.11
N VAL A 106 -6.71 9.40 -2.85
CA VAL A 106 -5.83 9.24 -4.03
C VAL A 106 -6.16 10.27 -5.11
N VAL A 107 -7.44 10.49 -5.41
CA VAL A 107 -7.92 11.48 -6.40
C VAL A 107 -7.49 12.92 -6.07
N GLN A 108 -7.29 13.25 -4.80
CA GLN A 108 -6.82 14.59 -4.41
C GLN A 108 -5.37 14.87 -4.84
N HIS A 109 -4.58 13.81 -5.08
CA HIS A 109 -3.13 13.92 -5.30
C HIS A 109 -2.65 13.32 -6.61
N CYS A 110 -3.47 12.53 -7.31
CA CYS A 110 -3.06 11.76 -8.48
C CYS A 110 -4.14 11.79 -9.56
N LEU A 111 -3.75 11.75 -10.82
CA LEU A 111 -4.65 11.48 -11.93
C LEU A 111 -4.80 9.97 -12.17
N PRO A 112 -5.87 9.52 -12.87
CA PRO A 112 -6.08 8.10 -13.15
C PRO A 112 -4.91 7.47 -13.91
N GLY A 113 -4.40 6.35 -13.43
CA GLY A 113 -3.34 5.59 -14.08
C GLY A 113 -1.92 6.12 -13.88
N GLU A 114 -1.70 7.16 -13.07
CA GLU A 114 -0.38 7.77 -12.88
C GLU A 114 0.33 7.31 -11.62
N ALA A 115 -0.41 7.03 -10.55
CA ALA A 115 0.16 6.69 -9.26
C ALA A 115 0.47 5.20 -9.14
N PHE A 116 1.69 4.88 -8.70
CA PHE A 116 2.13 3.51 -8.49
C PHE A 116 1.67 2.98 -7.14
N LEU A 117 1.12 1.75 -7.13
CA LEU A 117 0.89 1.02 -5.89
C LEU A 117 2.22 0.61 -5.26
N CYS A 118 2.44 0.97 -4.00
CA CYS A 118 3.68 0.74 -3.27
C CYS A 118 3.42 0.01 -1.95
N GLY A 119 4.37 -0.82 -1.52
CA GLY A 119 4.31 -1.54 -0.24
C GLY A 119 5.38 -2.60 -0.10
N ASN A 120 5.29 -3.41 0.94
CA ASN A 120 6.12 -4.61 1.16
C ASN A 120 5.31 -5.88 0.85
N GLY A 121 5.74 -6.66 -0.16
CA GLY A 121 4.96 -7.81 -0.62
C GLY A 121 3.63 -7.41 -1.25
N VAL A 122 3.62 -6.28 -1.90
CA VAL A 122 2.46 -5.53 -2.43
C VAL A 122 1.56 -6.35 -3.35
N HIS A 123 2.06 -7.46 -3.89
CA HIS A 123 1.27 -8.39 -4.71
C HIS A 123 0.11 -9.03 -3.94
N HIS A 124 0.22 -9.18 -2.60
CA HIS A 124 -0.89 -9.65 -1.77
C HIS A 124 -1.99 -8.60 -1.70
N ASP A 125 -1.62 -7.36 -1.37
CA ASP A 125 -2.55 -6.23 -1.30
C ASP A 125 -3.24 -5.99 -2.63
N TRP A 126 -2.47 -5.98 -3.73
CA TRP A 126 -3.02 -5.81 -5.08
C TRP A 126 -4.10 -6.85 -5.41
N ARG A 127 -3.88 -8.14 -5.07
CA ARG A 127 -4.89 -9.20 -5.32
C ARG A 127 -6.19 -8.95 -4.55
N PHE A 128 -6.08 -8.46 -3.31
CA PHE A 128 -7.25 -8.10 -2.52
C PHE A 128 -7.93 -6.83 -3.05
N LEU A 129 -7.18 -5.82 -3.45
CA LEU A 129 -7.73 -4.61 -4.08
C LEU A 129 -8.46 -4.96 -5.37
N ALA A 130 -7.85 -5.73 -6.26
CA ALA A 130 -8.47 -6.15 -7.52
C ALA A 130 -9.78 -6.92 -7.31
N ARG A 131 -9.89 -7.71 -6.23
CA ARG A 131 -11.07 -8.52 -5.92
C ARG A 131 -12.14 -7.75 -5.16
N HIS A 132 -11.74 -6.91 -4.22
CA HIS A 132 -12.64 -6.32 -3.22
C HIS A 132 -12.80 -4.80 -3.31
N MET A 133 -11.81 -4.10 -3.89
CA MET A 133 -11.80 -2.64 -4.08
C MET A 133 -11.40 -2.28 -5.53
N PRO A 134 -12.14 -2.79 -6.54
CA PRO A 134 -11.74 -2.68 -7.95
C PRO A 134 -11.71 -1.23 -8.47
N ARG A 135 -12.47 -0.32 -7.88
CA ARG A 135 -12.45 1.10 -8.29
C ARG A 135 -11.16 1.78 -7.88
N LEU A 136 -10.63 1.45 -6.70
CA LEU A 136 -9.34 1.93 -6.23
C LEU A 136 -8.21 1.30 -7.07
N GLU A 137 -8.25 -0.03 -7.28
CA GLU A 137 -7.23 -0.74 -8.07
C GLU A 137 -7.13 -0.22 -9.50
N GLN A 138 -8.26 -0.03 -10.18
CA GLN A 138 -8.32 0.46 -11.56
C GLN A 138 -7.89 1.92 -11.71
N TYR A 139 -7.90 2.70 -10.64
CA TYR A 139 -7.43 4.08 -10.65
C TYR A 139 -5.90 4.17 -10.61
N LEU A 140 -5.22 3.15 -10.09
CA LEU A 140 -3.77 3.10 -9.97
C LEU A 140 -3.10 2.66 -11.27
N HIS A 141 -1.82 2.98 -11.39
CA HIS A 141 -1.00 2.50 -12.49
C HIS A 141 -0.80 0.99 -12.40
N TYR A 142 -0.71 0.29 -13.55
CA TYR A 142 -0.54 -1.17 -13.59
C TYR A 142 0.81 -1.67 -13.04
N ARG A 143 1.84 -0.82 -12.99
CA ARG A 143 3.14 -1.12 -12.39
C ARG A 143 3.08 -0.88 -10.88
N GLN A 144 3.91 -1.63 -10.16
CA GLN A 144 3.98 -1.59 -8.70
C GLN A 144 5.41 -1.33 -8.25
N VAL A 145 5.57 -0.78 -7.05
CA VAL A 145 6.85 -0.63 -6.36
C VAL A 145 6.82 -1.52 -5.12
N ASP A 146 7.45 -2.69 -5.23
CA ASP A 146 7.56 -3.63 -4.11
C ASP A 146 8.92 -3.46 -3.41
N VAL A 147 8.90 -2.95 -2.19
CA VAL A 147 10.09 -2.75 -1.37
C VAL A 147 10.75 -4.09 -1.02
N SER A 148 9.98 -5.18 -0.90
CA SER A 148 10.52 -6.52 -0.68
C SER A 148 11.42 -6.98 -1.83
N THR A 149 11.11 -6.60 -3.07
CA THR A 149 11.97 -6.89 -4.23
C THR A 149 13.31 -6.18 -4.10
N ILE A 150 13.28 -4.89 -3.73
CA ILE A 150 14.51 -4.10 -3.50
C ILE A 150 15.34 -4.73 -2.39
N LYS A 151 14.72 -5.14 -1.28
CA LYS A 151 15.38 -5.84 -0.19
C LYS A 151 16.11 -7.10 -0.64
N VAL A 152 15.47 -7.95 -1.45
CA VAL A 152 16.11 -9.16 -2.00
C VAL A 152 17.33 -8.83 -2.83
N LEU A 153 17.26 -7.80 -3.70
CA LEU A 153 18.38 -7.35 -4.52
C LEU A 153 19.53 -6.78 -3.66
N VAL A 154 19.20 -6.00 -2.64
CA VAL A 154 20.20 -5.47 -1.70
C VAL A 154 20.89 -6.59 -0.94
N GLN A 155 20.16 -7.56 -0.43
CA GLN A 155 20.75 -8.73 0.24
C GLN A 155 21.69 -9.53 -0.66
N ALA A 156 21.37 -9.63 -1.97
CA ALA A 156 22.18 -10.36 -2.94
C ALA A 156 23.46 -9.60 -3.35
N TRP A 157 23.40 -8.27 -3.49
CA TRP A 157 24.47 -7.48 -4.09
C TRP A 157 25.22 -6.57 -3.11
N SER A 158 24.63 -6.29 -1.95
CA SER A 158 25.20 -5.41 -0.91
C SER A 158 24.86 -5.96 0.47
N PRO A 159 25.31 -7.18 0.83
CA PRO A 159 24.89 -7.88 2.04
C PRO A 159 25.25 -7.14 3.34
N ASP A 160 26.21 -6.21 3.28
CA ASP A 160 26.60 -5.36 4.42
C ASP A 160 25.58 -4.24 4.70
N VAL A 161 24.64 -3.99 3.76
CA VAL A 161 23.57 -3.01 3.93
C VAL A 161 22.38 -3.68 4.59
N ILE A 162 22.28 -3.56 5.90
CA ILE A 162 21.22 -4.17 6.70
C ILE A 162 20.24 -3.09 7.14
N TYR A 163 18.94 -3.28 6.81
CA TYR A 163 17.85 -2.49 7.37
C TYR A 163 17.30 -3.21 8.60
N GLU A 164 17.45 -2.58 9.76
CA GLU A 164 16.83 -3.08 10.99
C GLU A 164 15.36 -2.69 11.01
N LYS A 165 14.50 -3.66 10.64
CA LYS A 165 13.05 -3.44 10.65
C LYS A 165 12.57 -3.18 12.07
N ILE A 166 11.89 -2.05 12.28
CA ILE A 166 11.10 -1.82 13.49
C ILE A 166 10.03 -2.90 13.52
N THR A 167 9.85 -3.56 14.67
CA THR A 167 8.88 -4.64 14.83
C THR A 167 7.50 -4.18 14.36
N SER A 168 6.95 -4.86 13.36
CA SER A 168 5.59 -4.63 12.89
C SER A 168 4.59 -4.89 14.03
N ILE A 169 3.65 -4.00 14.20
CA ILE A 169 2.51 -4.19 15.11
C ILE A 169 1.31 -4.77 14.39
N HIS A 170 1.45 -5.06 13.10
CA HIS A 170 0.39 -5.56 12.23
C HIS A 170 -0.85 -4.68 12.27
N ARG A 171 -0.66 -3.40 11.99
CA ARG A 171 -1.70 -2.40 11.75
C ARG A 171 -1.35 -1.69 10.45
N ALA A 172 -2.33 -1.51 9.60
CA ALA A 172 -2.12 -1.10 8.22
C ALA A 172 -1.34 0.24 8.08
N LEU A 173 -1.73 1.30 8.74
CA LEU A 173 -1.05 2.60 8.59
C LEU A 173 0.38 2.60 9.16
N PRO A 174 0.68 2.08 10.34
CA PRO A 174 2.05 1.89 10.82
C PRO A 174 2.93 1.06 9.89
N ASP A 175 2.40 -0.01 9.28
CA ASP A 175 3.16 -0.87 8.38
C ASP A 175 3.41 -0.19 7.03
N VAL A 176 2.50 0.67 6.55
CA VAL A 176 2.75 1.61 5.44
C VAL A 176 3.95 2.52 5.76
N HIS A 177 3.95 3.19 6.91
CA HIS A 177 5.06 4.06 7.29
C HIS A 177 6.39 3.30 7.42
N ALA A 178 6.37 2.08 7.92
CA ALA A 178 7.55 1.22 7.98
C ALA A 178 8.08 0.90 6.57
N SER A 179 7.20 0.64 5.60
CA SER A 179 7.57 0.39 4.20
C SER A 179 8.19 1.61 3.53
N ILE A 180 7.65 2.81 3.79
CA ILE A 180 8.20 4.08 3.31
C ILE A 180 9.60 4.31 3.90
N ALA A 181 9.78 4.08 5.20
CA ALA A 181 11.07 4.23 5.88
C ALA A 181 12.11 3.24 5.34
N GLU A 182 11.73 2.00 5.07
CA GLU A 182 12.61 0.98 4.48
C GLU A 182 13.05 1.39 3.07
N LEU A 183 12.13 1.85 2.21
CA LEU A 183 12.52 2.34 0.88
C LEU A 183 13.43 3.56 0.97
N ARG A 184 13.15 4.52 1.86
CA ARG A 184 14.00 5.70 2.09
C ARG A 184 15.42 5.29 2.46
N PHE A 185 15.57 4.33 3.35
CA PHE A 185 16.87 3.78 3.70
C PHE A 185 17.63 3.22 2.48
N TYR A 186 16.95 2.44 1.62
CA TYR A 186 17.58 1.91 0.41
C TYR A 186 17.91 3.02 -0.60
N CYS A 187 17.08 4.04 -0.72
CA CYS A 187 17.38 5.21 -1.56
C CYS A 187 18.68 5.89 -1.13
N GLU A 188 18.89 6.07 0.16
CA GLU A 188 20.07 6.72 0.70
C GLU A 188 21.33 5.84 0.65
N LYS A 189 21.20 4.54 0.96
CA LYS A 189 22.35 3.63 1.12
C LYS A 189 22.78 2.96 -0.18
N VAL A 190 21.84 2.63 -1.07
CA VAL A 190 22.09 1.80 -2.25
C VAL A 190 21.98 2.62 -3.54
N PHE A 191 20.87 3.32 -3.75
CA PHE A 191 20.65 4.09 -4.97
C PHE A 191 21.40 5.43 -4.96
N ARG A 192 21.90 5.86 -3.80
CA ARG A 192 22.54 7.17 -3.59
C ARG A 192 21.65 8.32 -4.08
N ALA A 193 20.35 8.12 -3.98
CA ALA A 193 19.36 9.12 -4.35
C ALA A 193 19.42 10.29 -3.36
N ASP A 194 19.63 11.50 -3.85
CA ASP A 194 19.51 12.71 -3.04
C ASP A 194 18.04 13.15 -3.01
N LEU A 195 17.28 12.55 -2.13
CA LEU A 195 15.84 12.85 -1.98
C LEU A 195 15.58 14.34 -1.71
N ARG A 196 16.55 15.05 -1.09
CA ARG A 196 16.43 16.49 -0.83
C ARG A 196 16.48 17.35 -2.10
N LYS A 197 17.10 16.85 -3.18
CA LYS A 197 17.04 17.54 -4.47
C LYS A 197 15.65 17.45 -5.09
N LEU A 198 14.94 16.36 -4.85
CA LEU A 198 13.56 16.17 -5.32
C LEU A 198 12.59 17.11 -4.61
N GLU A 199 12.82 17.39 -3.30
CA GLU A 199 12.01 18.35 -2.54
C GLU A 199 11.99 19.76 -3.14
N ARG A 200 13.13 20.19 -3.73
CA ARG A 200 13.25 21.53 -4.32
C ARG A 200 12.56 21.67 -5.69
N ALA A 201 12.35 20.55 -6.37
CA ALA A 201 11.64 20.54 -7.64
C ALA A 201 10.12 20.64 -7.44
N THR A 202 9.60 20.09 -6.35
CA THR A 202 8.17 20.05 -5.98
C THR A 202 7.64 21.41 -5.49
N GLN A 203 8.53 22.36 -5.14
CA GLN A 203 8.15 23.69 -4.63
C GLN A 203 8.14 24.81 -5.69
N ARG A 204 8.30 24.46 -6.97
CA ARG A 204 8.26 25.40 -8.11
C ARG A 204 7.02 25.17 -8.94
#